data_ac82b51b6b0d6e29f639577e0f228d3d
#
_entry.id   ac82b51b6b0d6e29f639577e0f228d3d
#
_cell.length_a   1.000
_cell.length_b   1.000
_cell.length_c   1.000
_cell.angle_alpha   90.00
_cell.angle_beta   90.00
_cell.angle_gamma   90.00
#
_symmetry.space_group_name_H-M   'P 1'
#
loop_
_entity.id
_entity.type
_entity.pdbx_description
1 polymer ?
#
loop_
_entity_poly.entity_id
_entity_poly.type
_entity_poly.pdbx_seq_one_letter_code
_entity_poly.pdbx_strand_id
1 'polypeptide(L)'
;MTYRPDRMSFGIFLAPFHKTGQNPTLALDRDMALIEHLDRLGFDEVWIGEHHSAGWELIADPGLVIAALANRTRTIRLGTGVTSLPYHHP
;
A
#
# COMPACT_ATOMS: atom_id res chain seq x y z
N MET A 1 11.05 -14.66 1.84
CA MET A 1 10.82 -14.78 3.29
C MET A 1 10.15 -16.11 3.59
N THR A 2 10.66 -16.85 4.55
CA THR A 2 10.13 -18.17 4.90
C THR A 2 9.00 -17.99 5.94
N TYR A 3 7.93 -18.75 5.77
CA TYR A 3 6.86 -18.80 6.76
C TYR A 3 7.39 -19.39 8.09
N ARG A 4 7.07 -18.70 9.17
CA ARG A 4 7.50 -19.09 10.52
C ARG A 4 6.29 -19.24 11.41
N PRO A 5 5.82 -20.47 11.62
CA PRO A 5 4.60 -20.70 12.40
C PRO A 5 4.76 -20.39 13.90
N ASP A 6 5.97 -20.27 14.37
CA ASP A 6 6.33 -19.92 15.75
C ASP A 6 6.35 -18.41 16.00
N ARG A 7 6.08 -17.60 14.97
CA ARG A 7 6.16 -16.15 15.05
C ARG A 7 4.90 -15.52 14.45
N MET A 8 4.28 -14.63 15.22
CA MET A 8 3.17 -13.82 14.72
C MET A 8 3.69 -12.76 13.75
N SER A 9 3.06 -12.68 12.58
CA SER A 9 3.36 -11.63 11.60
C SER A 9 2.37 -10.48 11.77
N PHE A 10 2.86 -9.26 11.58
CA PHE A 10 2.06 -8.05 11.69
C PHE A 10 2.11 -7.29 10.37
N GLY A 11 0.95 -6.86 9.93
CA GLY A 11 0.82 -6.05 8.74
C GLY A 11 -0.32 -5.07 8.86
N ILE A 12 -0.45 -4.22 7.86
CA ILE A 12 -1.60 -3.32 7.75
C ILE A 12 -2.28 -3.48 6.40
N PHE A 13 -3.55 -3.16 6.38
CA PHE A 13 -4.29 -2.91 5.16
C PHE A 13 -4.41 -1.41 4.98
N LEU A 14 -3.80 -0.90 3.92
CA LEU A 14 -3.90 0.49 3.55
C LEU A 14 -5.12 0.67 2.63
N ALA A 15 -6.26 0.99 3.25
CA ALA A 15 -7.42 1.53 2.56
C ALA A 15 -7.28 3.05 2.67
N PRO A 16 -6.72 3.71 1.66
CA PRO A 16 -6.27 5.08 1.84
C PRO A 16 -7.44 6.05 1.81
N PHE A 17 -7.93 6.38 2.99
CA PHE A 17 -8.90 7.45 3.12
C PHE A 17 -8.22 8.80 2.92
N HIS A 18 -8.43 9.35 1.74
CA HIS A 18 -7.92 10.67 1.38
C HIS A 18 -9.04 11.68 1.54
N LYS A 19 -8.90 12.58 2.49
CA LYS A 19 -9.91 13.61 2.73
C LYS A 19 -10.12 14.43 1.46
N THR A 20 -11.37 14.57 1.04
CA THR A 20 -11.75 15.39 -0.11
C THR A 20 -11.28 16.83 0.09
N GLY A 21 -10.69 17.41 -0.94
CA GLY A 21 -10.14 18.77 -0.89
C GLY A 21 -8.68 18.87 -0.50
N GLN A 22 -8.05 17.77 -0.05
CA GLN A 22 -6.61 17.75 0.15
C GLN A 22 -5.86 17.64 -1.19
N ASN A 23 -4.62 18.13 -1.20
CA ASN A 23 -3.76 17.94 -2.35
C ASN A 23 -3.46 16.44 -2.52
N PRO A 24 -3.80 15.82 -3.67
CA PRO A 24 -3.61 14.38 -3.88
C PRO A 24 -2.15 13.95 -3.77
N THR A 25 -1.23 14.74 -4.26
CA THR A 25 0.20 14.43 -4.21
C THR A 25 0.68 14.32 -2.77
N LEU A 26 0.28 15.26 -1.92
CA LEU A 26 0.66 15.24 -0.50
C LEU A 26 0.00 14.07 0.24
N ALA A 27 -1.24 13.73 -0.11
CA ALA A 27 -1.93 12.60 0.49
C ALA A 27 -1.22 11.28 0.14
N LEU A 28 -0.84 11.09 -1.11
CA LEU A 28 -0.10 9.89 -1.55
C LEU A 28 1.31 9.85 -0.95
N ASP A 29 1.99 10.99 -0.84
CA ASP A 29 3.30 11.06 -0.18
C ASP A 29 3.22 10.63 1.29
N ARG A 30 2.16 11.01 2.00
CA ARG A 30 1.94 10.56 3.38
C ARG A 30 1.75 9.06 3.47
N ASP A 31 0.98 8.47 2.55
CA ASP A 31 0.77 7.03 2.52
C ASP A 31 2.10 6.30 2.31
N MET A 32 2.90 6.78 1.38
CA MET A 32 4.21 6.20 1.09
C MET A 32 5.18 6.37 2.27
N ALA A 33 5.17 7.52 2.91
CA ALA A 33 5.99 7.77 4.11
C ALA A 33 5.57 6.86 5.26
N LEU A 34 4.27 6.59 5.42
CA LEU A 34 3.78 5.64 6.42
C LEU A 34 4.34 4.24 6.17
N ILE A 35 4.29 3.78 4.94
CA ILE A 35 4.78 2.44 4.60
C ILE A 35 6.30 2.34 4.82
N GLU A 36 7.06 3.35 4.44
CA GLU A 36 8.48 3.39 4.74
C GLU A 36 8.76 3.35 6.25
N HIS A 37 7.94 4.04 7.02
CA HIS A 37 8.05 4.03 8.48
C HIS A 37 7.76 2.64 9.06
N LEU A 38 6.72 1.98 8.56
CA LEU A 38 6.39 0.62 8.97
C LEU A 38 7.50 -0.38 8.61
N ASP A 39 8.14 -0.19 7.47
CA ASP A 39 9.31 -0.99 7.09
C ASP A 39 10.44 -0.82 8.11
N ARG A 40 10.75 0.42 8.49
CA ARG A 40 11.77 0.69 9.51
C ARG A 40 11.42 0.13 10.88
N LEU A 41 10.14 0.07 11.22
CA LEU A 41 9.66 -0.49 12.48
C LEU A 41 9.63 -2.02 12.50
N GLY A 42 9.86 -2.67 11.37
CA GLY A 42 9.89 -4.12 11.28
C GLY A 42 8.54 -4.78 11.07
N PHE A 43 7.54 -4.06 10.60
CA PHE A 43 6.29 -4.68 10.16
C PHE A 43 6.54 -5.63 8.99
N ASP A 44 5.77 -6.71 8.93
CA ASP A 44 6.03 -7.78 7.97
C ASP A 44 5.43 -7.52 6.60
N GLU A 45 4.26 -6.87 6.54
CA GLU A 45 3.57 -6.70 5.27
C GLU A 45 2.62 -5.52 5.26
N VAL A 46 2.36 -5.00 4.08
CA VAL A 46 1.30 -4.02 3.81
C VAL A 46 0.50 -4.46 2.59
N TRP A 47 -0.81 -4.32 2.69
CA TRP A 47 -1.77 -4.61 1.62
C TRP A 47 -2.40 -3.31 1.18
N ILE A 48 -2.28 -2.99 -0.10
CA ILE A 48 -2.70 -1.70 -0.66
C ILE A 48 -3.97 -1.92 -1.47
N GLY A 49 -5.04 -1.19 -1.10
CA GLY A 49 -6.33 -1.28 -1.75
C GLY A 49 -6.37 -0.58 -3.10
N GLU A 50 -7.35 -0.97 -3.91
CA GLU A 50 -7.63 -0.39 -5.21
C GLU A 50 -9.05 0.16 -5.24
N HIS A 51 -9.19 1.44 -5.59
CA HIS A 51 -10.49 2.09 -5.70
C HIS A 51 -10.57 2.96 -6.94
N HIS A 52 -11.78 3.03 -7.52
CA HIS A 52 -12.05 3.78 -8.73
C HIS A 52 -13.25 4.70 -8.51
N SER A 53 -13.15 5.94 -9.00
CA SER A 53 -14.26 6.91 -9.01
C SER A 53 -14.84 7.26 -7.64
N ALA A 54 -14.08 7.06 -6.57
CA ALA A 54 -14.57 7.27 -5.21
C ALA A 54 -14.33 8.68 -4.67
N GLY A 55 -13.38 9.41 -5.21
CA GLY A 55 -13.06 10.78 -4.78
C GLY A 55 -12.29 10.90 -3.47
N TRP A 56 -12.46 9.97 -2.55
CA TRP A 56 -11.74 9.96 -1.27
C TRP A 56 -10.76 8.80 -1.13
N GLU A 57 -10.60 7.99 -2.14
CA GLU A 57 -9.62 6.92 -2.21
C GLU A 57 -8.93 7.02 -3.56
N LEU A 58 -7.70 7.50 -3.55
CA LEU A 58 -7.02 7.96 -4.76
C LEU A 58 -6.14 6.92 -5.44
N ILE A 59 -5.96 5.75 -4.82
CA ILE A 59 -5.12 4.71 -5.40
C ILE A 59 -5.96 3.85 -6.34
N ALA A 60 -5.85 4.15 -7.63
CA ALA A 60 -6.53 3.40 -8.68
C ALA A 60 -5.70 2.22 -9.20
N ASP A 61 -4.41 2.20 -8.91
CA ASP A 61 -3.51 1.12 -9.29
C ASP A 61 -2.48 0.88 -8.19
N PRO A 62 -2.77 -0.06 -7.28
CA PRO A 62 -1.84 -0.37 -6.19
C PRO A 62 -0.50 -0.91 -6.69
N GLY A 63 -0.45 -1.53 -7.86
CA GLY A 63 0.79 -2.00 -8.47
C GLY A 63 1.79 -0.86 -8.73
N LEU A 64 1.30 0.32 -9.14
CA LEU A 64 2.15 1.48 -9.33
C LEU A 64 2.69 2.02 -8.01
N VAL A 65 1.87 2.01 -6.95
CA VAL A 65 2.32 2.41 -5.62
C VAL A 65 3.39 1.44 -5.12
N ILE A 66 3.19 0.15 -5.31
CA ILE A 66 4.17 -0.89 -4.96
C ILE A 66 5.48 -0.67 -5.72
N ALA A 67 5.40 -0.39 -7.03
CA ALA A 67 6.59 -0.13 -7.83
C ALA A 67 7.39 1.08 -7.30
N ALA A 68 6.69 2.14 -6.90
CA ALA A 68 7.33 3.30 -6.30
C ALA A 68 7.97 2.99 -4.94
N LEU A 69 7.34 2.14 -4.15
CA LEU A 69 7.80 1.78 -2.81
C LEU A 69 8.88 0.71 -2.82
N ALA A 70 8.93 -0.14 -3.83
CA ALA A 70 9.87 -1.26 -3.88
C ALA A 70 11.33 -0.82 -3.75
N ASN A 71 11.65 0.36 -4.26
CA ASN A 71 13.00 0.93 -4.18
C ASN A 71 13.22 1.79 -2.93
N ARG A 72 12.19 2.00 -2.12
CA ARG A 72 12.22 2.84 -0.91
C ARG A 72 12.07 2.04 0.37
N THR A 73 11.80 0.75 0.26
CA THR A 73 11.64 -0.18 1.38
C THR A 73 12.66 -1.30 1.28
N ARG A 74 12.89 -2.03 2.37
CA ARG A 74 13.93 -3.08 2.42
C ARG A 74 13.37 -4.46 2.73
N THR A 75 12.54 -4.59 3.74
CA THR A 75 12.11 -5.90 4.26
C THR A 75 10.62 -6.11 4.23
N ILE A 76 9.82 -5.04 4.32
CA ILE A 76 8.36 -5.16 4.31
C ILE A 76 7.88 -5.75 2.99
N ARG A 77 6.95 -6.70 3.07
CA ARG A 77 6.32 -7.26 1.87
C ARG A 77 5.18 -6.35 1.43
N LEU A 78 5.12 -6.12 0.12
CA LEU A 78 4.15 -5.23 -0.51
C LEU A 78 3.17 -6.07 -1.30
N GLY A 79 1.88 -5.97 -1.01
CA GLY A 79 0.85 -6.74 -1.68
C GLY A 79 -0.33 -5.88 -2.11
N THR A 80 -1.04 -6.33 -3.13
CA THR A 80 -2.29 -5.71 -3.56
C THR A 80 -3.45 -6.31 -2.79
N GLY A 81 -4.29 -5.48 -2.27
CA GLY A 81 -5.46 -5.92 -1.55
C GLY A 81 -6.71 -5.14 -1.97
N VAL A 82 -7.14 -5.30 -3.21
CA VAL A 82 -6.78 -6.33 -4.19
C VAL A 82 -6.35 -5.68 -5.51
N THR A 83 -6.05 -6.52 -6.53
CA THR A 83 -6.03 -6.07 -7.92
C THR A 83 -7.38 -6.38 -8.54
N SER A 84 -8.11 -5.33 -8.92
CA SER A 84 -9.44 -5.48 -9.55
C SER A 84 -9.26 -5.83 -11.02
N LEU A 85 -9.23 -7.10 -11.33
CA LEU A 85 -8.86 -7.62 -12.66
C LEU A 85 -9.57 -6.94 -13.84
N PRO A 86 -10.89 -6.60 -13.77
CA PRO A 86 -11.57 -5.96 -14.90
C PRO A 86 -11.01 -4.60 -15.33
N TYR A 87 -10.26 -3.94 -14.46
CA TYR A 87 -9.71 -2.61 -14.74
C TYR A 87 -8.31 -2.65 -15.33
N HIS A 88 -7.71 -3.81 -15.45
CA HIS A 88 -6.33 -3.96 -15.89
C HIS A 88 -6.23 -4.81 -17.14
N HIS A 89 -5.25 -4.47 -17.98
CA HIS A 89 -4.95 -5.29 -19.15
C HIS A 89 -4.23 -6.57 -18.68
N PRO A 90 -4.65 -7.75 -19.18
CA PRO A 90 -4.03 -9.01 -18.81
C PRO A 90 -2.57 -9.12 -19.24
#